data_d23dbad11497d207361574289707e734
#
_entry.id   d23dbad11497d207361574289707e734
#
_cell.length_a   1.000
_cell.length_b   1.000
_cell.length_c   1.000
_cell.angle_alpha   90.00
_cell.angle_beta   90.00
_cell.angle_gamma   90.00
#
_symmetry.space_group_name_H-M   'P 1'
#
loop_
_entity.id
_entity.type
_entity.pdbx_description
1 polymer ?
#
loop_
_entity_poly.entity_id
_entity_poly.type
_entity_poly.pdbx_seq_one_letter_code
_entity_poly.pdbx_strand_id
1 'polypeptide(L)'
;MNYFQETLNIIMDDSWSLKMKYNDTIIMIPARLGSSRLPNKPLLKINGIPLIIHAYNCAKDAKLNAPVVVATDDKLIFKTVSEYGGTALMTSHQHESGSDRILEALEKFDHEKKYKNIIHLQGDLPNISGNLIQKLAQVANDPSKEITTVIVKASPDELNDPSVVKVATTFTNNNPKVDDVGRALYFSRACIPTGSENIWHHIGIYAWRRNILEKFVKLKPSPLEKSEKLEQLRALESGMQIHTIITSEHPIGVDTPSDLKKAENYFKDLI
;
A
#
# COMPACT_ATOMS: atom_id res chain seq x y z
N MET A 1 -22.40 -4.95 -44.63
CA MET A 1 -21.45 -3.92 -44.06
C MET A 1 -21.50 -3.90 -42.53
N ASN A 2 -21.83 -4.99 -41.85
CA ASN A 2 -21.96 -5.06 -40.38
C ASN A 2 -21.09 -6.12 -39.69
N TYR A 3 -20.36 -6.96 -40.43
CA TYR A 3 -19.49 -7.97 -39.82
C TYR A 3 -18.10 -7.47 -39.44
N PHE A 4 -17.64 -6.38 -40.03
CA PHE A 4 -16.32 -5.77 -39.71
C PHE A 4 -16.36 -4.89 -38.44
N GLN A 5 -17.52 -4.33 -38.09
CA GLN A 5 -17.68 -3.48 -36.91
C GLN A 5 -17.83 -4.30 -35.62
N GLU A 6 -18.47 -5.48 -35.70
CA GLU A 6 -18.60 -6.38 -34.54
C GLU A 6 -17.30 -7.09 -34.20
N THR A 7 -16.46 -7.41 -35.20
CA THR A 7 -15.16 -8.07 -34.96
C THR A 7 -14.10 -7.11 -34.37
N LEU A 8 -14.23 -5.79 -34.60
CA LEU A 8 -13.37 -4.77 -33.98
C LEU A 8 -13.71 -4.49 -32.52
N ASN A 9 -14.94 -4.75 -32.10
CA ASN A 9 -15.36 -4.59 -30.69
C ASN A 9 -15.04 -5.79 -29.79
N ILE A 10 -14.66 -6.93 -30.38
CA ILE A 10 -14.33 -8.17 -29.64
C ILE A 10 -12.83 -8.31 -29.35
N ILE A 11 -11.97 -7.45 -29.90
CA ILE A 11 -10.52 -7.47 -29.71
C ILE A 11 -9.99 -6.16 -29.08
N MET A 12 -10.82 -5.36 -28.50
CA MET A 12 -10.36 -4.35 -27.54
C MET A 12 -10.20 -5.08 -26.20
N ASP A 13 -9.12 -5.85 -26.13
CA ASP A 13 -8.64 -6.59 -24.98
C ASP A 13 -8.73 -5.71 -23.73
N ASP A 14 -9.28 -6.25 -22.64
CA ASP A 14 -9.36 -5.58 -21.32
C ASP A 14 -8.00 -5.02 -20.88
N SER A 15 -6.89 -5.58 -21.37
CA SER A 15 -5.54 -5.09 -21.18
C SER A 15 -5.30 -3.70 -21.80
N TRP A 16 -5.94 -3.35 -22.92
CA TRP A 16 -5.84 -2.03 -23.56
C TRP A 16 -6.61 -0.96 -22.75
N SER A 17 -7.79 -1.31 -22.26
CA SER A 17 -8.59 -0.41 -21.41
C SER A 17 -7.89 -0.15 -20.07
N LEU A 18 -7.28 -1.15 -19.47
CA LEU A 18 -6.44 -1.02 -18.27
C LEU A 18 -5.17 -0.19 -18.55
N LYS A 19 -4.55 -0.35 -19.73
CA LYS A 19 -3.37 0.42 -20.15
C LYS A 19 -3.62 1.92 -20.19
N MET A 20 -4.79 2.34 -20.69
CA MET A 20 -5.18 3.74 -20.76
C MET A 20 -5.66 4.29 -19.41
N LYS A 21 -6.19 3.43 -18.55
CA LYS A 21 -6.83 3.83 -17.28
C LYS A 21 -5.82 4.22 -16.19
N TYR A 22 -4.60 3.63 -16.20
CA TYR A 22 -3.60 3.81 -15.14
C TYR A 22 -2.24 4.30 -15.66
N ASN A 23 -2.22 4.99 -16.81
CA ASN A 23 -0.99 5.48 -17.45
C ASN A 23 -0.25 6.55 -16.64
N ASP A 24 -0.91 7.17 -15.68
CA ASP A 24 -0.39 8.16 -14.74
C ASP A 24 -0.22 7.60 -13.31
N THR A 25 -0.23 6.29 -13.16
CA THR A 25 -0.05 5.57 -11.88
C THR A 25 1.34 4.93 -11.81
N ILE A 26 1.95 4.97 -10.64
CA ILE A 26 3.19 4.27 -10.30
C ILE A 26 3.05 3.56 -8.96
N ILE A 27 3.67 2.38 -8.80
CA ILE A 27 3.73 1.65 -7.54
C ILE A 27 5.14 1.82 -6.95
N MET A 28 5.22 2.30 -5.73
CA MET A 28 6.45 2.56 -5.00
C MET A 28 6.50 1.69 -3.74
N ILE A 29 7.60 0.98 -3.53
CA ILE A 29 7.81 0.08 -2.40
C ILE A 29 9.03 0.56 -1.61
N PRO A 30 8.87 1.23 -0.46
CA PRO A 30 10.00 1.60 0.38
C PRO A 30 10.58 0.38 1.07
N ALA A 31 11.90 0.26 1.12
CA ALA A 31 12.61 -0.82 1.80
C ALA A 31 13.88 -0.32 2.46
N ARG A 32 14.15 -0.77 3.71
CA ARG A 32 15.39 -0.51 4.45
C ARG A 32 15.76 -1.71 5.31
N LEU A 33 17.04 -1.90 5.58
CA LEU A 33 17.51 -3.00 6.46
C LEU A 33 17.25 -2.72 7.95
N GLY A 34 17.07 -1.48 8.35
CA GLY A 34 16.95 -1.04 9.74
C GLY A 34 15.65 -1.46 10.41
N SER A 35 15.45 -2.76 10.62
CA SER A 35 14.38 -3.30 11.45
C SER A 35 14.95 -3.83 12.75
N SER A 36 14.53 -3.26 13.89
CA SER A 36 15.00 -3.70 15.21
C SER A 36 14.42 -5.03 15.66
N ARG A 37 13.15 -5.31 15.29
CA ARG A 37 12.43 -6.54 15.67
C ARG A 37 12.80 -7.74 14.80
N LEU A 38 13.17 -7.49 13.55
CA LEU A 38 13.52 -8.53 12.56
C LEU A 38 14.67 -8.02 11.67
N PRO A 39 15.93 -8.21 12.07
CA PRO A 39 17.08 -7.74 11.31
C PRO A 39 17.09 -8.23 9.87
N ASN A 40 17.49 -7.38 8.94
CA ASN A 40 17.51 -7.66 7.49
C ASN A 40 16.16 -8.10 6.90
N LYS A 41 15.07 -7.70 7.53
CA LYS A 41 13.70 -8.10 7.17
C LYS A 41 13.43 -8.21 5.66
N PRO A 42 13.73 -7.21 4.80
CA PRO A 42 13.42 -7.29 3.37
C PRO A 42 14.13 -8.43 2.62
N LEU A 43 15.25 -8.92 3.15
CA LEU A 43 16.07 -9.96 2.52
C LEU A 43 15.80 -11.36 3.10
N LEU A 44 15.00 -11.47 4.16
CA LEU A 44 14.59 -12.77 4.71
C LEU A 44 13.77 -13.53 3.67
N LYS A 45 14.02 -14.82 3.58
CA LYS A 45 13.42 -15.65 2.53
C LYS A 45 12.18 -16.38 3.03
N ILE A 46 11.11 -16.29 2.27
CA ILE A 46 9.91 -17.12 2.38
C ILE A 46 9.93 -18.06 1.19
N ASN A 47 10.00 -19.37 1.42
CA ASN A 47 10.14 -20.41 0.38
C ASN A 47 11.26 -20.11 -0.63
N GLY A 48 12.41 -19.64 -0.14
CA GLY A 48 13.59 -19.37 -0.96
C GLY A 48 13.61 -17.99 -1.66
N ILE A 49 12.50 -17.24 -1.64
CA ILE A 49 12.36 -15.92 -2.28
C ILE A 49 12.42 -14.82 -1.21
N PRO A 50 13.23 -13.76 -1.39
CA PRO A 50 13.29 -12.63 -0.44
C PRO A 50 11.93 -11.95 -0.24
N LEU A 51 11.63 -11.50 0.98
CA LEU A 51 10.38 -10.84 1.35
C LEU A 51 10.06 -9.65 0.44
N ILE A 52 11.05 -8.82 0.13
CA ILE A 52 10.87 -7.67 -0.77
C ILE A 52 10.45 -8.09 -2.18
N ILE A 53 10.88 -9.27 -2.64
CA ILE A 53 10.53 -9.79 -3.96
C ILE A 53 9.09 -10.31 -3.97
N HIS A 54 8.61 -10.90 -2.86
CA HIS A 54 7.19 -11.23 -2.74
C HIS A 54 6.32 -9.97 -2.87
N ALA A 55 6.63 -8.89 -2.14
CA ALA A 55 5.90 -7.62 -2.26
C ALA A 55 5.99 -7.02 -3.68
N TYR A 56 7.16 -7.09 -4.32
CA TYR A 56 7.36 -6.66 -5.70
C TYR A 56 6.48 -7.47 -6.68
N ASN A 57 6.42 -8.78 -6.52
CA ASN A 57 5.60 -9.66 -7.36
C ASN A 57 4.10 -9.38 -7.16
N CYS A 58 3.63 -9.18 -5.93
CA CYS A 58 2.26 -8.74 -5.65
C CYS A 58 1.89 -7.46 -6.43
N ALA A 59 2.82 -6.48 -6.45
CA ALA A 59 2.64 -5.25 -7.23
C ALA A 59 2.54 -5.51 -8.74
N LYS A 60 3.35 -6.43 -9.26
CA LYS A 60 3.31 -6.84 -10.69
C LYS A 60 2.02 -7.60 -11.03
N ASP A 61 1.53 -8.44 -10.11
CA ASP A 61 0.32 -9.23 -10.29
C ASP A 61 -0.96 -8.37 -10.32
N ALA A 62 -0.87 -7.12 -9.88
CA ALA A 62 -1.94 -6.13 -10.06
C ALA A 62 -2.21 -5.81 -11.54
N LYS A 63 -1.29 -6.11 -12.46
CA LYS A 63 -1.45 -5.93 -13.93
C LYS A 63 -1.95 -4.53 -14.34
N LEU A 64 -1.61 -3.49 -13.56
CA LEU A 64 -2.02 -2.10 -13.83
C LEU A 64 -1.28 -1.48 -15.01
N ASN A 65 -0.29 -2.18 -15.57
CA ASN A 65 0.66 -1.63 -16.53
C ASN A 65 1.40 -0.37 -16.00
N ALA A 66 1.45 -0.23 -14.68
CA ALA A 66 2.16 0.82 -13.97
C ALA A 66 3.61 0.35 -13.68
N PRO A 67 4.61 1.24 -13.70
CA PRO A 67 5.93 0.91 -13.20
C PRO A 67 5.87 0.52 -11.71
N VAL A 68 6.68 -0.49 -11.34
CA VAL A 68 6.89 -0.88 -9.95
C VAL A 68 8.35 -0.57 -9.60
N VAL A 69 8.57 0.24 -8.57
CA VAL A 69 9.90 0.71 -8.17
C VAL A 69 10.11 0.48 -6.67
N VAL A 70 11.20 -0.18 -6.32
CA VAL A 70 11.65 -0.32 -4.95
C VAL A 70 12.56 0.86 -4.60
N ALA A 71 12.20 1.63 -3.58
CA ALA A 71 12.99 2.74 -3.07
C ALA A 71 13.80 2.29 -1.84
N THR A 72 15.13 2.31 -1.92
CA THR A 72 15.97 1.78 -0.84
C THR A 72 17.25 2.60 -0.64
N ASP A 73 17.77 2.63 0.59
CA ASP A 73 19.08 3.18 0.94
C ASP A 73 20.17 2.10 1.03
N ASP A 74 19.82 0.85 0.78
CA ASP A 74 20.71 -0.29 0.96
C ASP A 74 21.09 -0.96 -0.37
N LYS A 75 22.41 -1.13 -0.56
CA LYS A 75 22.98 -1.73 -1.78
C LYS A 75 22.62 -3.20 -1.96
N LEU A 76 22.41 -3.95 -0.86
CA LEU A 76 22.05 -5.37 -0.95
C LEU A 76 20.59 -5.50 -1.42
N ILE A 77 19.68 -4.67 -0.89
CA ILE A 77 18.30 -4.64 -1.37
C ILE A 77 18.26 -4.23 -2.84
N PHE A 78 18.98 -3.16 -3.22
CA PHE A 78 19.08 -2.72 -4.61
C PHE A 78 19.56 -3.86 -5.53
N LYS A 79 20.65 -4.52 -5.17
CA LYS A 79 21.22 -5.64 -5.92
C LYS A 79 20.23 -6.80 -6.02
N THR A 80 19.63 -7.19 -4.89
CA THR A 80 18.64 -8.28 -4.85
C THR A 80 17.47 -8.01 -5.78
N VAL A 81 16.85 -6.82 -5.73
CA VAL A 81 15.74 -6.47 -6.60
C VAL A 81 16.16 -6.52 -8.07
N SER A 82 17.35 -6.02 -8.41
CA SER A 82 17.88 -6.04 -9.78
C SER A 82 18.16 -7.46 -10.28
N GLU A 83 18.70 -8.35 -9.45
CA GLU A 83 18.95 -9.76 -9.77
C GLU A 83 17.64 -10.54 -10.06
N TYR A 84 16.54 -10.14 -9.44
CA TYR A 84 15.20 -10.69 -9.75
C TYR A 84 14.48 -9.96 -10.89
N GLY A 85 15.19 -9.09 -11.66
CA GLY A 85 14.63 -8.36 -12.81
C GLY A 85 13.70 -7.20 -12.42
N GLY A 86 13.74 -6.78 -11.16
CA GLY A 86 12.97 -5.65 -10.67
C GLY A 86 13.69 -4.31 -10.86
N THR A 87 12.93 -3.22 -10.72
CA THR A 87 13.47 -1.86 -10.73
C THR A 87 13.66 -1.37 -9.30
N ALA A 88 14.87 -0.93 -8.97
CA ALA A 88 15.18 -0.31 -7.68
C ALA A 88 15.86 1.04 -7.86
N LEU A 89 15.68 1.96 -6.93
CA LEU A 89 16.34 3.24 -6.87
C LEU A 89 16.97 3.48 -5.51
N MET A 90 18.21 3.97 -5.55
CA MET A 90 18.91 4.39 -4.32
C MET A 90 18.41 5.73 -3.83
N THR A 91 18.09 5.78 -2.54
CA THR A 91 17.60 6.97 -1.82
C THR A 91 18.48 7.28 -0.62
N SER A 92 18.32 8.45 -0.02
CA SER A 92 19.04 8.85 1.17
C SER A 92 18.75 7.91 2.35
N HIS A 93 19.77 7.64 3.15
CA HIS A 93 19.64 6.94 4.44
C HIS A 93 19.06 7.82 5.55
N GLN A 94 18.95 9.14 5.32
CA GLN A 94 18.42 10.10 6.29
C GLN A 94 16.90 10.08 6.40
N HIS A 95 16.20 9.41 5.48
CA HIS A 95 14.74 9.33 5.53
C HIS A 95 14.25 8.54 6.74
N GLU A 96 13.44 9.17 7.55
CA GLU A 96 12.83 8.55 8.73
C GLU A 96 11.62 7.70 8.37
N SER A 97 10.88 8.08 7.32
CA SER A 97 9.63 7.43 6.91
C SER A 97 9.68 6.81 5.51
N GLY A 98 8.71 5.91 5.26
CA GLY A 98 8.49 5.34 3.93
C GLY A 98 8.01 6.40 2.94
N SER A 99 7.21 7.37 3.39
CA SER A 99 6.66 8.45 2.56
C SER A 99 7.75 9.39 2.03
N ASP A 100 8.71 9.76 2.88
CA ASP A 100 9.88 10.57 2.48
C ASP A 100 10.70 9.84 1.41
N ARG A 101 10.94 8.55 1.64
CA ARG A 101 11.74 7.70 0.75
C ARG A 101 11.11 7.54 -0.62
N ILE A 102 9.80 7.26 -0.69
CA ILE A 102 9.12 7.12 -1.99
C ILE A 102 9.03 8.44 -2.73
N LEU A 103 8.93 9.58 -2.05
CA LEU A 103 8.93 10.88 -2.72
C LEU A 103 10.28 11.16 -3.39
N GLU A 104 11.41 10.96 -2.70
CA GLU A 104 12.74 11.10 -3.32
C GLU A 104 12.91 10.18 -4.54
N ALA A 105 12.50 8.90 -4.39
CA ALA A 105 12.59 7.95 -5.50
C ALA A 105 11.68 8.35 -6.67
N LEU A 106 10.47 8.87 -6.38
CA LEU A 106 9.55 9.38 -7.39
C LEU A 106 10.15 10.56 -8.16
N GLU A 107 10.76 11.51 -7.48
CA GLU A 107 11.42 12.67 -8.10
C GLU A 107 12.59 12.25 -8.99
N LYS A 108 13.35 11.24 -8.58
CA LYS A 108 14.44 10.66 -9.37
C LYS A 108 13.96 9.86 -10.59
N PHE A 109 12.81 9.20 -10.47
CA PHE A 109 12.28 8.36 -11.54
C PHE A 109 11.48 9.14 -12.57
N ASP A 110 10.75 10.17 -12.13
CA ASP A 110 9.74 10.90 -12.90
C ASP A 110 9.97 12.40 -12.88
N HIS A 111 11.04 12.86 -13.55
CA HIS A 111 11.37 14.28 -13.66
C HIS A 111 10.29 15.10 -14.36
N GLU A 112 9.56 14.49 -15.30
CA GLU A 112 8.49 15.15 -16.06
C GLU A 112 7.16 15.22 -15.32
N LYS A 113 7.09 14.66 -14.10
CA LYS A 113 5.87 14.61 -13.28
C LYS A 113 4.67 13.98 -13.99
N LYS A 114 4.92 12.93 -14.77
CA LYS A 114 3.92 12.17 -15.49
C LYS A 114 2.96 11.45 -14.54
N TYR A 115 3.51 10.83 -13.48
CA TYR A 115 2.72 10.02 -12.55
C TYR A 115 2.02 10.91 -11.52
N LYS A 116 0.69 10.86 -11.51
CA LYS A 116 -0.20 11.65 -10.62
C LYS A 116 -0.71 10.83 -9.44
N ASN A 117 -0.81 9.51 -9.61
CA ASN A 117 -1.27 8.56 -8.61
C ASN A 117 -0.10 7.68 -8.17
N ILE A 118 0.22 7.70 -6.88
CA ILE A 118 1.31 6.95 -6.29
C ILE A 118 0.72 5.88 -5.35
N ILE A 119 0.84 4.62 -5.72
CA ILE A 119 0.51 3.51 -4.82
C ILE A 119 1.74 3.23 -3.98
N HIS A 120 1.63 3.45 -2.68
CA HIS A 120 2.63 3.15 -1.67
C HIS A 120 2.32 1.77 -1.09
N LEU A 121 3.03 0.75 -1.53
CA LEU A 121 2.92 -0.62 -1.06
C LEU A 121 4.01 -0.91 -0.05
N GLN A 122 3.66 -1.48 1.11
CA GLN A 122 4.65 -1.86 2.11
C GLN A 122 5.45 -3.09 1.67
N GLY A 123 6.79 -3.03 1.86
CA GLY A 123 7.70 -4.12 1.48
C GLY A 123 7.62 -5.36 2.39
N ASP A 124 6.78 -5.33 3.42
CA ASP A 124 6.58 -6.41 4.40
C ASP A 124 5.21 -7.10 4.32
N LEU A 125 4.45 -6.84 3.26
CA LEU A 125 3.18 -7.47 2.94
C LEU A 125 3.34 -8.45 1.76
N PRO A 126 3.81 -9.69 2.00
CA PRO A 126 4.18 -10.62 0.93
C PRO A 126 3.00 -11.26 0.18
N ASN A 127 1.79 -11.19 0.72
CA ASN A 127 0.62 -11.90 0.20
C ASN A 127 -0.58 -10.99 -0.12
N ILE A 128 -0.32 -9.71 -0.37
CA ILE A 128 -1.38 -8.80 -0.81
C ILE A 128 -1.79 -9.17 -2.25
N SER A 129 -3.10 -9.26 -2.51
CA SER A 129 -3.53 -9.63 -3.84
C SER A 129 -3.40 -8.48 -4.86
N GLY A 130 -3.12 -8.84 -6.12
CA GLY A 130 -3.15 -7.86 -7.22
C GLY A 130 -4.52 -7.20 -7.38
N ASN A 131 -5.61 -7.92 -7.09
CA ASN A 131 -6.96 -7.39 -7.14
C ASN A 131 -7.18 -6.27 -6.11
N LEU A 132 -6.67 -6.41 -4.89
CA LEU A 132 -6.78 -5.35 -3.87
C LEU A 132 -6.00 -4.10 -4.29
N ILE A 133 -4.82 -4.27 -4.90
CA ILE A 133 -4.03 -3.16 -5.45
C ILE A 133 -4.79 -2.47 -6.60
N GLN A 134 -5.48 -3.25 -7.46
CA GLN A 134 -6.32 -2.69 -8.53
C GLN A 134 -7.49 -1.86 -7.96
N LYS A 135 -8.18 -2.35 -6.93
CA LYS A 135 -9.27 -1.63 -6.26
C LYS A 135 -8.78 -0.31 -5.64
N LEU A 136 -7.62 -0.35 -4.99
CA LEU A 136 -6.98 0.85 -4.44
C LEU A 136 -6.69 1.87 -5.54
N ALA A 137 -6.11 1.44 -6.66
CA ALA A 137 -5.85 2.28 -7.83
C ALA A 137 -7.13 2.84 -8.45
N GLN A 138 -8.20 2.04 -8.50
CA GLN A 138 -9.49 2.46 -9.03
C GLN A 138 -10.12 3.60 -8.23
N VAL A 139 -10.11 3.51 -6.89
CA VAL A 139 -10.64 4.58 -6.03
C VAL A 139 -9.74 5.82 -6.11
N ALA A 140 -8.42 5.64 -6.18
CA ALA A 140 -7.47 6.74 -6.32
C ALA A 140 -7.58 7.51 -7.65
N ASN A 141 -8.19 6.93 -8.68
CA ASN A 141 -8.46 7.64 -9.94
C ASN A 141 -9.53 8.75 -9.81
N ASP A 142 -10.39 8.68 -8.78
CA ASP A 142 -11.31 9.78 -8.49
C ASP A 142 -10.53 11.01 -8.00
N PRO A 143 -10.57 12.15 -8.74
CA PRO A 143 -9.80 13.36 -8.37
C PRO A 143 -10.14 13.93 -6.99
N SER A 144 -11.31 13.63 -6.46
CA SER A 144 -11.74 14.07 -5.13
C SER A 144 -11.07 13.29 -3.99
N LYS A 145 -10.40 12.17 -4.28
CA LYS A 145 -9.73 11.33 -3.28
C LYS A 145 -8.26 11.73 -3.15
N GLU A 146 -7.91 12.41 -2.06
CA GLU A 146 -6.55 12.88 -1.80
C GLU A 146 -5.62 11.72 -1.42
N ILE A 147 -6.06 10.92 -0.46
CA ILE A 147 -5.37 9.76 0.07
C ILE A 147 -6.40 8.63 0.18
N THR A 148 -6.03 7.44 -0.24
CA THR A 148 -6.86 6.25 -0.07
C THR A 148 -6.05 5.16 0.62
N THR A 149 -6.66 4.43 1.54
CA THR A 149 -6.06 3.28 2.23
C THR A 149 -7.07 2.15 2.35
N VAL A 150 -6.66 1.03 2.92
CA VAL A 150 -7.47 -0.18 2.99
C VAL A 150 -7.78 -0.53 4.44
N ILE A 151 -8.98 -1.05 4.66
CA ILE A 151 -9.43 -1.54 5.96
C ILE A 151 -10.08 -2.91 5.80
N VAL A 152 -9.99 -3.72 6.84
CA VAL A 152 -10.67 -5.00 6.95
C VAL A 152 -11.37 -5.08 8.30
N LYS A 153 -12.42 -5.89 8.44
CA LYS A 153 -13.05 -6.11 9.73
C LYS A 153 -12.05 -6.79 10.67
N ALA A 154 -11.77 -6.17 11.81
CA ALA A 154 -10.86 -6.73 12.80
C ALA A 154 -11.40 -8.05 13.35
N SER A 155 -10.52 -9.04 13.51
CA SER A 155 -10.83 -10.28 14.22
C SER A 155 -10.87 -10.06 15.74
N PRO A 156 -11.53 -10.92 16.51
CA PRO A 156 -11.58 -10.78 17.98
C PRO A 156 -10.21 -10.64 18.63
N ASP A 157 -9.20 -11.37 18.14
CA ASP A 157 -7.84 -11.34 18.69
C ASP A 157 -7.11 -10.01 18.40
N GLU A 158 -7.51 -9.32 17.34
CA GLU A 158 -6.93 -8.04 16.93
C GLU A 158 -7.45 -6.84 17.73
N LEU A 159 -8.61 -6.97 18.38
CA LEU A 159 -9.28 -5.83 19.05
C LEU A 159 -8.38 -5.17 20.10
N ASN A 160 -7.71 -5.97 20.91
CA ASN A 160 -6.87 -5.48 22.01
C ASN A 160 -5.36 -5.57 21.70
N ASP A 161 -4.98 -5.97 20.49
CA ASP A 161 -3.58 -6.00 20.07
C ASP A 161 -3.11 -4.59 19.66
N PRO A 162 -2.18 -3.95 20.38
CA PRO A 162 -1.69 -2.61 20.04
C PRO A 162 -0.78 -2.61 18.78
N SER A 163 -0.35 -3.77 18.29
CA SER A 163 0.38 -3.86 17.02
C SER A 163 -0.55 -3.68 15.81
N VAL A 164 -1.82 -4.03 15.96
CA VAL A 164 -2.87 -3.84 14.97
C VAL A 164 -3.45 -2.42 15.12
N VAL A 165 -3.38 -1.63 14.08
CA VAL A 165 -3.94 -0.28 14.05
C VAL A 165 -5.43 -0.36 13.74
N LYS A 166 -6.25 0.26 14.59
CA LYS A 166 -7.69 0.42 14.35
C LYS A 166 -7.99 1.79 13.75
N VAL A 167 -9.07 1.86 12.97
CA VAL A 167 -9.50 3.11 12.35
C VAL A 167 -10.99 3.34 12.54
N ALA A 168 -11.33 4.50 13.06
CA ALA A 168 -12.71 4.98 13.06
C ALA A 168 -13.03 5.56 11.69
N THR A 169 -13.99 4.97 11.00
CA THR A 169 -14.38 5.32 9.62
C THR A 169 -15.88 5.61 9.56
N THR A 170 -16.25 6.65 8.79
CA THR A 170 -17.64 6.94 8.46
C THR A 170 -17.96 6.50 7.03
N PHE A 171 -19.17 6.02 6.83
CA PHE A 171 -19.71 5.60 5.53
C PHE A 171 -21.01 6.34 5.24
N THR A 172 -21.39 6.41 3.97
CA THR A 172 -22.67 6.99 3.57
C THR A 172 -23.86 6.07 3.86
N ASN A 173 -23.61 4.76 3.97
CA ASN A 173 -24.63 3.76 4.34
C ASN A 173 -24.38 3.21 5.75
N ASN A 174 -25.43 2.75 6.41
CA ASN A 174 -25.39 2.23 7.78
C ASN A 174 -24.92 0.77 7.85
N ASN A 175 -24.83 0.06 6.74
CA ASN A 175 -24.38 -1.33 6.65
C ASN A 175 -23.32 -1.48 5.56
N PRO A 176 -22.09 -1.01 5.81
CA PRO A 176 -21.03 -1.02 4.82
C PRO A 176 -20.58 -2.45 4.50
N LYS A 177 -20.29 -2.68 3.21
CA LYS A 177 -19.88 -3.97 2.64
C LYS A 177 -18.47 -3.88 2.05
N VAL A 178 -17.93 -5.03 1.68
CA VAL A 178 -16.70 -5.10 0.88
C VAL A 178 -16.82 -4.21 -0.35
N ASP A 179 -15.75 -3.49 -0.66
CA ASP A 179 -15.61 -2.50 -1.72
C ASP A 179 -16.29 -1.14 -1.44
N ASP A 180 -17.04 -0.98 -0.36
CA ASP A 180 -17.56 0.33 0.04
C ASP A 180 -16.40 1.26 0.45
N VAL A 181 -16.55 2.53 0.06
CA VAL A 181 -15.58 3.58 0.36
C VAL A 181 -16.11 4.44 1.49
N GLY A 182 -15.32 4.54 2.56
CA GLY A 182 -15.57 5.43 3.69
C GLY A 182 -14.55 6.56 3.77
N ARG A 183 -14.65 7.34 4.84
CA ARG A 183 -13.67 8.37 5.21
C ARG A 183 -13.15 8.12 6.61
N ALA A 184 -11.84 8.00 6.77
CA ALA A 184 -11.21 7.86 8.07
C ALA A 184 -11.39 9.14 8.90
N LEU A 185 -11.73 8.95 10.16
CA LEU A 185 -11.87 10.03 11.14
C LEU A 185 -10.70 10.07 12.13
N TYR A 186 -10.19 8.88 12.50
CA TYR A 186 -9.04 8.74 13.40
C TYR A 186 -8.44 7.34 13.31
N PHE A 187 -7.14 7.24 13.57
CA PHE A 187 -6.40 5.97 13.67
C PHE A 187 -5.83 5.85 15.09
N SER A 188 -5.92 4.66 15.68
CA SER A 188 -5.38 4.40 17.02
C SER A 188 -4.90 2.97 17.18
N ARG A 189 -3.96 2.77 18.10
CA ARG A 189 -3.57 1.45 18.58
C ARG A 189 -4.56 0.89 19.60
N ALA A 190 -5.35 1.75 20.24
CA ALA A 190 -6.47 1.35 21.09
C ALA A 190 -7.66 0.84 20.26
N CYS A 191 -8.56 0.09 20.89
CA CYS A 191 -9.81 -0.34 20.25
C CYS A 191 -10.76 0.86 20.11
N ILE A 192 -11.02 1.29 18.89
CA ILE A 192 -11.93 2.39 18.53
C ILE A 192 -12.86 1.97 17.37
N PRO A 193 -14.10 2.56 17.34
CA PRO A 193 -14.77 3.33 18.39
C PRO A 193 -15.35 2.43 19.49
N THR A 194 -15.53 2.98 20.69
CA THR A 194 -16.15 2.25 21.80
C THR A 194 -17.59 1.88 21.47
N GLY A 195 -17.98 0.64 21.76
CA GLY A 195 -19.36 0.16 21.61
C GLY A 195 -19.76 -0.16 20.16
N SER A 196 -18.86 -0.13 19.19
CA SER A 196 -19.16 -0.53 17.82
C SER A 196 -19.02 -2.04 17.62
N GLU A 197 -19.95 -2.63 16.87
CA GLU A 197 -19.85 -4.01 16.39
C GLU A 197 -18.86 -4.17 15.23
N ASN A 198 -18.55 -3.07 14.55
CA ASN A 198 -17.63 -3.01 13.42
C ASN A 198 -16.39 -2.22 13.80
N ILE A 199 -15.35 -2.95 14.23
CA ILE A 199 -14.01 -2.41 14.41
C ILE A 199 -13.21 -2.71 13.14
N TRP A 200 -12.54 -1.69 12.60
CA TRP A 200 -11.78 -1.80 11.36
C TRP A 200 -10.29 -1.84 11.64
N HIS A 201 -9.64 -2.90 11.16
CA HIS A 201 -8.19 -3.02 11.12
C HIS A 201 -7.67 -2.29 9.87
N HIS A 202 -6.72 -1.40 10.04
CA HIS A 202 -6.09 -0.64 8.99
C HIS A 202 -4.95 -1.44 8.34
N ILE A 203 -5.04 -1.65 7.03
CA ILE A 203 -3.96 -2.23 6.22
C ILE A 203 -3.11 -1.08 5.65
N GLY A 204 -1.84 -1.02 6.04
CA GLY A 204 -0.93 0.12 5.82
C GLY A 204 -0.47 0.35 4.37
N ILE A 205 -1.34 0.13 3.39
CA ILE A 205 -1.08 0.49 1.99
C ILE A 205 -1.89 1.72 1.61
N TYR A 206 -1.31 2.54 0.74
CA TYR A 206 -1.93 3.81 0.39
C TYR A 206 -1.88 4.06 -1.11
N ALA A 207 -2.85 4.81 -1.60
CA ALA A 207 -2.73 5.54 -2.85
C ALA A 207 -2.79 7.03 -2.54
N TRP A 208 -1.82 7.76 -3.05
CA TRP A 208 -1.65 9.21 -2.85
C TRP A 208 -1.83 9.94 -4.16
N ARG A 209 -2.47 11.11 -4.13
CA ARG A 209 -2.22 12.10 -5.15
C ARG A 209 -0.82 12.68 -4.98
N ARG A 210 -0.06 12.82 -6.09
CA ARG A 210 1.31 13.33 -6.05
C ARG A 210 1.42 14.66 -5.30
N ASN A 211 0.59 15.62 -5.63
CA ASN A 211 0.60 16.93 -4.98
C ASN A 211 0.29 16.86 -3.48
N ILE A 212 -0.49 15.86 -3.04
CA ILE A 212 -0.79 15.63 -1.62
C ILE A 212 0.41 14.98 -0.93
N LEU A 213 1.06 13.99 -1.56
CA LEU A 213 2.29 13.39 -1.04
C LEU A 213 3.41 14.44 -0.92
N GLU A 214 3.61 15.29 -1.94
CA GLU A 214 4.57 16.39 -1.92
C GLU A 214 4.29 17.43 -0.80
N LYS A 215 3.02 17.66 -0.47
CA LYS A 215 2.62 18.50 0.69
C LYS A 215 2.87 17.78 2.01
N PHE A 216 2.47 16.51 2.10
CA PHE A 216 2.55 15.70 3.31
C PHE A 216 3.99 15.57 3.82
N VAL A 217 4.93 15.26 2.94
CA VAL A 217 6.35 15.09 3.30
C VAL A 217 6.99 16.40 3.83
N LYS A 218 6.47 17.56 3.45
CA LYS A 218 6.93 18.86 3.98
C LYS A 218 6.38 19.19 5.37
N LEU A 219 5.39 18.46 5.86
CA LEU A 219 4.82 18.68 7.18
C LEU A 219 5.77 18.14 8.27
N LYS A 220 5.85 18.87 9.37
CA LYS A 220 6.55 18.37 10.57
C LYS A 220 5.72 17.29 11.25
N PRO A 221 6.35 16.29 11.91
CA PRO A 221 5.64 15.30 12.71
C PRO A 221 4.69 15.96 13.73
N SER A 222 3.41 15.57 13.67
CA SER A 222 2.32 16.16 14.43
C SER A 222 2.21 15.59 15.86
N PRO A 223 1.49 16.24 16.77
CA PRO A 223 1.31 15.74 18.14
C PRO A 223 0.66 14.36 18.22
N LEU A 224 -0.42 14.12 17.48
CA LEU A 224 -1.11 12.81 17.48
C LEU A 224 -0.27 11.71 16.84
N GLU A 225 0.43 12.03 15.74
CA GLU A 225 1.39 11.12 15.13
C GLU A 225 2.46 10.64 16.11
N LYS A 226 3.04 11.56 16.90
CA LYS A 226 4.05 11.22 17.91
C LYS A 226 3.48 10.39 19.05
N SER A 227 2.25 10.68 19.45
CA SER A 227 1.55 9.99 20.53
C SER A 227 1.22 8.55 20.17
N GLU A 228 0.56 8.35 19.03
CA GLU A 228 0.14 7.03 18.53
C GLU A 228 1.25 6.28 17.77
N LYS A 229 2.31 6.99 17.34
CA LYS A 229 3.35 6.51 16.43
C LYS A 229 2.75 6.02 15.11
N LEU A 230 1.85 6.84 14.55
CA LEU A 230 1.10 6.58 13.34
C LEU A 230 1.24 7.79 12.39
N GLU A 231 2.04 7.65 11.34
CA GLU A 231 2.40 8.72 10.41
C GLU A 231 1.17 9.37 9.74
N GLN A 232 0.15 8.58 9.40
CA GLN A 232 -1.06 9.07 8.72
C GLN A 232 -1.89 10.05 9.55
N LEU A 233 -1.69 10.14 10.86
CA LEU A 233 -2.36 11.14 11.69
C LEU A 233 -1.90 12.55 11.35
N ARG A 234 -0.65 12.75 10.92
CA ARG A 234 -0.15 14.02 10.41
C ARG A 234 -1.01 14.55 9.25
N ALA A 235 -1.44 13.66 8.36
CA ALA A 235 -2.33 14.04 7.27
C ALA A 235 -3.69 14.52 7.80
N LEU A 236 -4.32 13.79 8.73
CA LEU A 236 -5.60 14.18 9.32
C LEU A 236 -5.49 15.50 10.09
N GLU A 237 -4.44 15.68 10.91
CA GLU A 237 -4.21 16.92 11.68
C GLU A 237 -3.97 18.14 10.77
N SER A 238 -3.46 17.92 9.54
CA SER A 238 -3.28 18.98 8.55
C SER A 238 -4.53 19.26 7.69
N GLY A 239 -5.64 18.56 7.95
CA GLY A 239 -6.90 18.72 7.21
C GLY A 239 -6.98 17.92 5.91
N MET A 240 -6.00 17.06 5.60
CA MET A 240 -6.06 16.15 4.44
C MET A 240 -7.11 15.06 4.69
N GLN A 241 -7.80 14.64 3.63
CA GLN A 241 -8.79 13.58 3.72
C GLN A 241 -8.18 12.23 3.37
N ILE A 242 -8.41 11.24 4.26
CA ILE A 242 -8.06 9.85 4.01
C ILE A 242 -9.33 9.05 3.79
N HIS A 243 -9.46 8.45 2.61
CA HIS A 243 -10.55 7.54 2.28
C HIS A 243 -10.13 6.10 2.57
N THR A 244 -11.09 5.26 2.91
CA THR A 244 -10.87 3.84 3.25
C THR A 244 -11.67 2.96 2.30
N ILE A 245 -11.10 1.83 1.89
CA ILE A 245 -11.81 0.79 1.12
C ILE A 245 -11.91 -0.44 1.99
N ILE A 246 -13.11 -1.01 2.11
CA ILE A 246 -13.31 -2.27 2.82
C ILE A 246 -12.82 -3.44 1.94
N THR A 247 -11.98 -4.30 2.50
CA THR A 247 -11.62 -5.59 1.91
C THR A 247 -12.03 -6.75 2.80
N SER A 248 -12.12 -7.95 2.23
CA SER A 248 -12.21 -9.21 2.98
C SER A 248 -10.84 -9.88 3.17
N GLU A 249 -9.78 -9.33 2.57
CA GLU A 249 -8.44 -9.89 2.68
C GLU A 249 -7.75 -9.47 3.97
N HIS A 250 -7.03 -10.41 4.60
CA HIS A 250 -6.17 -10.19 5.76
C HIS A 250 -4.70 -10.42 5.34
N PRO A 251 -4.03 -9.44 4.75
CA PRO A 251 -2.62 -9.58 4.41
C PRO A 251 -1.76 -9.81 5.66
N ILE A 252 -0.75 -10.67 5.54
CA ILE A 252 0.18 -10.98 6.62
C ILE A 252 1.27 -9.91 6.64
N GLY A 253 1.26 -9.07 7.66
CA GLY A 253 2.38 -8.15 7.94
C GLY A 253 3.52 -8.91 8.61
N VAL A 254 4.71 -8.94 7.99
CA VAL A 254 5.88 -9.63 8.54
C VAL A 254 6.71 -8.66 9.36
N ASP A 255 6.49 -8.61 10.67
CA ASP A 255 7.21 -7.72 11.60
C ASP A 255 8.03 -8.46 12.63
N THR A 256 7.66 -9.70 12.94
CA THR A 256 8.30 -10.56 13.95
C THR A 256 8.70 -11.92 13.36
N PRO A 257 9.56 -12.71 14.04
CA PRO A 257 9.84 -14.08 13.63
C PRO A 257 8.58 -14.98 13.56
N SER A 258 7.59 -14.71 14.41
CA SER A 258 6.30 -15.42 14.37
C SER A 258 5.53 -15.13 13.09
N ASP A 259 5.53 -13.87 12.65
CA ASP A 259 4.84 -13.47 11.43
C ASP A 259 5.53 -14.03 10.18
N LEU A 260 6.88 -14.08 10.20
CA LEU A 260 7.64 -14.75 9.15
C LEU A 260 7.23 -16.21 9.01
N LYS A 261 7.11 -16.92 10.13
CA LYS A 261 6.68 -18.32 10.13
C LYS A 261 5.23 -18.50 9.64
N LYS A 262 4.33 -17.56 9.99
CA LYS A 262 2.95 -17.55 9.45
C LYS A 262 2.96 -17.37 7.94
N ALA A 263 3.78 -16.44 7.44
CA ALA A 263 3.93 -16.22 6.01
C ALA A 263 4.52 -17.45 5.29
N GLU A 264 5.55 -18.09 5.86
CA GLU A 264 6.11 -19.35 5.32
C GLU A 264 5.06 -20.45 5.21
N ASN A 265 4.23 -20.63 6.23
CA ASN A 265 3.16 -21.62 6.21
C ASN A 265 2.12 -21.29 5.12
N TYR A 266 1.66 -20.03 5.05
CA TYR A 266 0.73 -19.59 4.00
C TYR A 266 1.24 -19.92 2.59
N PHE A 267 2.50 -19.64 2.29
CA PHE A 267 3.05 -19.93 0.97
C PHE A 267 3.35 -21.42 0.71
N LYS A 268 3.47 -22.24 1.77
CA LYS A 268 3.57 -23.71 1.62
C LYS A 268 2.23 -24.34 1.22
N ASP A 269 1.14 -23.80 1.75
CA ASP A 269 -0.21 -24.32 1.48
C ASP A 269 -0.71 -23.98 0.07
N LEU A 270 0.01 -23.11 -0.66
CA LEU A 270 -0.29 -22.73 -2.04
C LEU A 270 0.43 -23.60 -3.10
N ILE A 271 1.38 -24.47 -2.69
CA ILE A 271 2.15 -25.39 -3.54
C ILE A 271 1.55 -26.78 -3.47
#